data_aa49ae705c3fc3bade48e7a54a2ae389
#
_entry.id   aa49ae705c3fc3bade48e7a54a2ae389
#
_cell.length_a   1.000
_cell.length_b   1.000
_cell.length_c   1.000
_cell.angle_alpha   90.00
_cell.angle_beta   90.00
_cell.angle_gamma   90.00
#
_symmetry.space_group_name_H-M   'P 1'
#
loop_
_entity.id
_entity.type
_entity.pdbx_description
1 polymer ?
#
loop_
_entity_poly.entity_id
_entity_poly.type
_entity_poly.pdbx_seq_one_letter_code
_entity_poly.pdbx_strand_id
1 'polypeptide(L)' 'MTYRNMNTIPLGTKLKLKKTGEIVTLIDIFHYPTTFKVEYDNGQFDNVRTHAVEFIDE' A
#
# COMPACT_ATOMS: atom_id res chain seq x y z
N MET A 1 13.71 11.01 2.16
CA MET A 1 13.75 9.65 1.71
C MET A 1 13.35 9.57 0.27
N THR A 2 14.11 8.94 -0.48
CA THR A 2 13.92 9.09 -1.88
C THR A 2 13.43 7.85 -2.55
N TYR A 3 13.53 6.72 -1.91
CA TYR A 3 13.12 5.55 -2.60
C TYR A 3 12.56 4.56 -1.64
N ARG A 4 11.86 3.59 -2.16
CA ARG A 4 11.30 2.51 -1.39
C ARG A 4 11.71 1.22 -1.98
N ASN A 5 12.17 0.35 -1.13
CA ASN A 5 12.35 -1.03 -1.51
C ASN A 5 11.11 -1.77 -1.05
N MET A 6 10.48 -2.50 -1.94
CA MET A 6 9.23 -3.17 -1.62
C MET A 6 9.36 -4.08 -0.42
N ASN A 7 10.54 -4.63 -0.21
CA ASN A 7 10.73 -5.59 0.87
C ASN A 7 10.99 -4.93 2.20
N THR A 8 11.11 -3.60 2.23
CA THR A 8 11.44 -2.91 3.47
C THR A 8 10.44 -1.85 3.85
N ILE A 9 9.29 -1.80 3.19
CA ILE A 9 8.27 -0.82 3.53
C ILE A 9 7.68 -1.18 4.87
N PRO A 10 7.68 -0.27 5.84
CA PRO A 10 7.10 -0.58 7.14
C PRO A 10 5.59 -0.67 7.05
N LEU A 11 5.03 -1.56 7.83
CA LEU A 11 3.57 -1.63 7.93
C LEU A 11 3.06 -0.34 8.57
N GLY A 12 1.87 0.06 8.16
CA GLY A 12 1.34 1.32 8.59
C GLY A 12 1.63 2.46 7.61
N THR A 13 2.39 2.17 6.57
CA THR A 13 2.67 3.17 5.53
C THR A 13 1.39 3.54 4.80
N LYS A 14 1.19 4.83 4.56
CA LYS A 14 0.03 5.28 3.80
C LYS A 14 0.32 5.17 2.32
N LEU A 15 -0.66 4.68 1.59
CA LEU A 15 -0.57 4.52 0.15
C LEU A 15 -1.79 5.16 -0.49
N LYS A 16 -1.64 5.51 -1.74
CA LYS A 16 -2.74 6.09 -2.50
C LYS A 16 -3.12 5.14 -3.63
N LEU A 17 -4.38 4.80 -3.72
CA LEU A 17 -4.87 3.95 -4.80
C LEU A 17 -4.93 4.76 -6.08
N LYS A 18 -4.33 4.22 -7.13
CA LYS A 18 -4.25 4.98 -8.38
C LYS A 18 -5.61 5.15 -9.04
N LYS A 19 -6.45 4.14 -8.94
CA LYS A 19 -7.70 4.20 -9.69
C LYS A 19 -8.76 5.03 -9.01
N THR A 20 -8.70 5.19 -7.70
CA THR A 20 -9.73 5.94 -6.97
C THR A 20 -9.19 7.17 -6.30
N GLY A 21 -7.88 7.22 -6.06
CA GLY A 21 -7.29 8.31 -5.31
C GLY A 21 -7.46 8.22 -3.82
N GLU A 22 -7.99 7.12 -3.32
CA GLU A 22 -8.18 6.95 -1.89
C GLU A 22 -6.87 6.67 -1.19
N ILE A 23 -6.78 7.14 0.05
CA ILE A 23 -5.62 6.88 0.89
C ILE A 23 -5.93 5.68 1.75
N VAL A 24 -5.03 4.72 1.75
CA VAL A 24 -5.20 3.49 2.52
C VAL A 24 -3.95 3.25 3.33
N THR A 25 -4.04 2.35 4.30
CA THR A 25 -2.94 2.00 5.18
C THR A 25 -2.45 0.61 4.84
N LEU A 26 -1.15 0.46 4.66
CA LEU A 26 -0.55 -0.84 4.40
C LEU A 26 -0.53 -1.63 5.70
N ILE A 27 -1.12 -2.82 5.70
CA ILE A 27 -1.17 -3.64 6.90
C ILE A 27 -0.48 -4.98 6.75
N ASP A 28 -0.18 -5.39 5.52
CA ASP A 28 0.56 -6.62 5.30
C ASP A 28 1.11 -6.63 3.88
N ILE A 29 2.09 -7.49 3.64
CA ILE A 29 2.69 -7.64 2.31
C ILE A 29 2.83 -9.13 2.04
N PHE A 30 2.31 -9.55 0.90
CA PHE A 30 2.48 -10.92 0.43
C PHE A 30 3.44 -10.91 -0.75
N HIS A 31 4.26 -11.93 -0.86
CA HIS A 31 5.40 -11.85 -1.77
C HIS A 31 5.29 -12.66 -3.05
N TYR A 32 4.34 -13.55 -3.19
CA TYR A 32 4.30 -14.44 -4.34
C TYR A 32 2.89 -14.56 -4.89
N PRO A 33 2.46 -13.64 -5.72
CA PRO A 33 3.15 -12.42 -6.19
C PRO A 33 3.07 -11.32 -5.15
N THR A 34 3.91 -10.32 -5.32
CA THR A 34 3.91 -9.21 -4.37
C THR A 34 2.58 -8.49 -4.41
N THR A 35 1.92 -8.47 -3.29
CA THR A 35 0.58 -7.90 -3.14
C THR A 35 0.52 -7.21 -1.80
N PHE A 36 -0.07 -6.05 -1.76
CA PHE A 36 -0.25 -5.30 -0.52
C PHE A 36 -1.64 -5.54 0.02
N LYS A 37 -1.73 -5.82 1.30
CA LYS A 37 -3.01 -5.83 1.99
C LYS A 37 -3.18 -4.48 2.65
N VAL A 38 -4.25 -3.79 2.33
CA VAL A 38 -4.46 -2.42 2.77
C VAL A 38 -5.78 -2.32 3.49
N GLU A 39 -5.88 -1.31 4.34
CA GLU A 39 -7.10 -1.03 5.08
C GLU A 39 -7.60 0.36 4.69
N TYR A 40 -8.87 0.44 4.33
CA TYR A 40 -9.53 1.69 4.03
C TYR A 40 -9.92 2.40 5.32
N ASP A 41 -10.25 3.68 5.19
CA ASP A 41 -10.68 4.47 6.33
C ASP A 41 -11.89 3.90 7.04
N ASN A 42 -12.73 3.22 6.30
CA ASN A 42 -13.96 2.67 6.89
C ASN A 42 -13.75 1.32 7.56
N GLY A 43 -12.50 0.87 7.65
CA GLY A 43 -12.20 -0.40 8.31
C GLY A 43 -12.23 -1.61 7.40
N GLN A 44 -12.48 -1.41 6.12
CA GLN A 44 -12.49 -2.52 5.17
C GLN A 44 -11.09 -2.82 4.69
N PHE A 45 -10.86 -4.06 4.27
CA PHE A 45 -9.56 -4.50 3.78
C PHE A 45 -9.65 -4.85 2.31
N ASP A 46 -8.52 -4.76 1.63
CA ASP A 46 -8.44 -5.15 0.24
C ASP A 46 -7.03 -5.60 -0.07
N ASN A 47 -6.87 -6.36 -1.14
CA ASN A 47 -5.56 -6.77 -1.63
C ASN A 47 -5.34 -6.08 -2.95
N VAL A 48 -4.22 -5.38 -3.07
CA VAL A 48 -3.92 -4.63 -4.29
C VAL A 48 -2.51 -4.96 -4.72
N ARG A 49 -2.28 -4.89 -6.03
CA ARG A 49 -0.95 -5.11 -6.58
C ARG A 49 -0.11 -3.88 -6.38
N THR A 50 1.20 -4.08 -6.43
CA THR A 50 2.13 -2.98 -6.18
C THR A 50 1.96 -1.84 -7.16
N HIS A 51 1.62 -2.15 -8.42
CA HIS A 51 1.48 -1.10 -9.42
C HIS A 51 0.14 -0.37 -9.32
N ALA A 52 -0.74 -0.82 -8.46
CA ALA A 52 -2.05 -0.17 -8.28
C ALA A 52 -2.02 0.93 -7.24
N VAL A 53 -0.90 1.15 -6.59
CA VAL A 53 -0.79 2.14 -5.54
C VAL A 53 0.41 3.03 -5.79
N GLU A 54 0.38 4.21 -5.19
CA GLU A 54 1.51 5.14 -5.19
C GLU A 54 1.94 5.36 -3.76
N PHE A 55 3.23 5.48 -3.55
CA PHE A 55 3.75 5.83 -2.25
C PHE A 55 3.57 7.32 -2.03
N ILE A 56 3.09 7.67 -0.85
CA ILE A 56 2.90 9.06 -0.50
C ILE A 56 4.12 9.48 0.29
N ASP A 57 4.90 10.38 -0.27
CA ASP A 57 6.10 10.87 0.40
C ASP A 57 5.79 12.15 1.10
N GLU A 58 6.23 12.19 2.33
CA GLU A 58 6.00 13.39 3.09
C GLU A 58 7.12 14.40 2.87
#